data_9d75312c0d31deff86ca91b7145c1b89
#
_entry.id   9d75312c0d31deff86ca91b7145c1b89
#
_cell.length_a   1.000
_cell.length_b   1.000
_cell.length_c   1.000
_cell.angle_alpha   90.00
_cell.angle_beta   90.00
_cell.angle_gamma   90.00
#
_symmetry.space_group_name_H-M   'P 1'
#
loop_
_entity.id
_entity.type
_entity.pdbx_description
1 polymer ?
#
loop_
_entity_poly.entity_id
_entity_poly.type
_entity_poly.pdbx_seq_one_letter_code
_entity_poly.pdbx_strand_id
1 'polypeptide(L)'
;MFEYAQPLNDLIEELKRIPGIGAKTAQRIAFHFLGLPTEDTDRLAEAIREAKRKIFTCGRCNNITHVDPCLICADENRSDESLCIVEEPFNISSIERTGVYHGRYHVLLGALSPLKGRGPDELRLGKLVKRIEEGSFTEIIIATNPTVEGEATALYLVRALKEFGIRITRLAVGLPVGSDIDFADQVTIKKALEGRTELKD
;
A
#
# COMPACT_ATOMS: atom_id res chain seq x y z
N MET A 1 38.80 6.39 19.63
CA MET A 1 37.53 6.85 19.01
C MET A 1 36.68 7.42 20.12
N PHE A 2 36.19 8.63 20.03
CA PHE A 2 35.33 9.20 21.07
C PHE A 2 33.98 8.54 20.94
N GLU A 3 33.55 7.76 21.94
CA GLU A 3 32.23 7.13 22.01
C GLU A 3 31.34 7.92 22.95
N TYR A 4 30.10 8.08 22.59
CA TYR A 4 29.09 8.67 23.47
C TYR A 4 28.77 7.73 24.64
N ALA A 5 28.06 8.22 25.66
CA ALA A 5 27.54 7.38 26.71
C ALA A 5 26.71 6.23 26.11
N GLN A 6 26.84 5.03 26.69
CA GLN A 6 26.24 3.81 26.15
C GLN A 6 24.75 3.95 25.80
N PRO A 7 23.86 4.55 26.64
CA PRO A 7 22.44 4.70 26.30
C PRO A 7 22.21 5.55 25.05
N LEU A 8 23.07 6.54 24.77
CA LEU A 8 22.97 7.38 23.58
C LEU A 8 23.42 6.60 22.33
N ASN A 9 24.48 5.82 22.43
CA ASN A 9 24.93 4.95 21.34
C ASN A 9 23.83 3.92 21.00
N ASP A 10 23.22 3.28 22.00
CA ASP A 10 22.14 2.31 21.80
C ASP A 10 20.97 2.94 21.05
N LEU A 11 20.56 4.16 21.42
CA LEU A 11 19.50 4.89 20.74
C LEU A 11 19.88 5.20 19.27
N ILE A 12 21.10 5.65 19.02
CA ILE A 12 21.60 5.92 17.67
C ILE A 12 21.56 4.65 16.81
N GLU A 13 22.01 3.51 17.36
CA GLU A 13 22.01 2.24 16.62
C GLU A 13 20.59 1.75 16.31
N GLU A 14 19.63 1.89 17.22
CA GLU A 14 18.23 1.56 16.94
C GLU A 14 17.62 2.48 15.88
N LEU A 15 17.93 3.78 15.91
CA LEU A 15 17.47 4.73 14.88
C LEU A 15 18.04 4.41 13.50
N LYS A 16 19.28 3.93 13.41
CA LYS A 16 19.92 3.50 12.13
C LYS A 16 19.25 2.30 11.48
N ARG A 17 18.49 1.48 12.24
CA ARG A 17 17.72 0.37 11.70
C ARG A 17 16.48 0.81 10.92
N ILE A 18 16.06 2.08 11.09
CA ILE A 18 14.91 2.62 10.37
C ILE A 18 15.33 2.92 8.92
N PRO A 19 14.60 2.37 7.91
CA PRO A 19 14.91 2.63 6.51
C PRO A 19 14.96 4.13 6.19
N GLY A 20 16.01 4.57 5.49
CA GLY A 20 16.22 5.97 5.13
C GLY A 20 16.90 6.81 6.23
N ILE A 21 17.15 6.27 7.41
CA ILE A 21 17.88 6.96 8.48
C ILE A 21 19.35 6.50 8.50
N GLY A 22 20.25 7.35 7.99
CA GLY A 22 21.68 7.14 8.07
C GLY A 22 22.27 7.60 9.40
N ALA A 23 23.56 7.28 9.66
CA ALA A 23 24.25 7.57 10.91
C ALA A 23 24.16 9.04 11.34
N LYS A 24 24.35 10.00 10.42
CA LYS A 24 24.30 11.44 10.72
C LYS A 24 22.89 11.88 11.12
N THR A 25 21.85 11.35 10.47
CA THR A 25 20.45 11.65 10.80
C THR A 25 20.06 11.01 12.13
N ALA A 26 20.45 9.74 12.37
CA ALA A 26 20.21 9.05 13.63
C ALA A 26 20.83 9.81 14.82
N GLN A 27 22.07 10.27 14.67
CA GLN A 27 22.75 11.09 15.69
C GLN A 27 21.98 12.38 15.96
N ARG A 28 21.55 13.13 14.93
CA ARG A 28 20.77 14.36 15.10
C ARG A 28 19.45 14.11 15.83
N ILE A 29 18.74 13.04 15.48
CA ILE A 29 17.47 12.68 16.13
C ILE A 29 17.72 12.30 17.60
N ALA A 30 18.76 11.52 17.90
CA ALA A 30 19.09 11.12 19.27
C ALA A 30 19.41 12.35 20.14
N PHE A 31 20.22 13.28 19.66
CA PHE A 31 20.51 14.53 20.38
C PHE A 31 19.25 15.42 20.52
N HIS A 32 18.38 15.44 19.54
CA HIS A 32 17.10 16.15 19.66
C HIS A 32 16.28 15.60 20.83
N PHE A 33 16.17 14.27 20.95
CA PHE A 33 15.44 13.64 22.07
C PHE A 33 16.03 13.96 23.44
N LEU A 34 17.36 14.08 23.56
CA LEU A 34 17.99 14.50 24.81
C LEU A 34 17.62 15.94 25.22
N GLY A 35 17.28 16.78 24.26
CA GLY A 35 16.85 18.17 24.51
C GLY A 35 15.34 18.33 24.77
N LEU A 36 14.55 17.29 24.60
CA LEU A 36 13.10 17.31 24.87
C LEU A 36 12.81 17.08 26.36
N PRO A 37 11.67 17.59 26.85
CA PRO A 37 11.11 17.14 28.14
C PRO A 37 10.87 15.62 28.13
N THR A 38 11.04 14.98 29.28
CA THR A 38 10.85 13.53 29.43
C THR A 38 9.44 13.09 29.01
N GLU A 39 8.43 13.91 29.31
CA GLU A 39 7.03 13.66 28.95
C GLU A 39 6.83 13.54 27.43
N ASP A 40 7.57 14.31 26.64
CA ASP A 40 7.47 14.27 25.17
C ASP A 40 8.10 13.01 24.58
N THR A 41 9.25 12.59 25.14
CA THR A 41 9.91 11.34 24.72
C THR A 41 9.11 10.12 25.16
N ASP A 42 8.53 10.12 26.36
CA ASP A 42 7.66 9.06 26.86
C ASP A 42 6.39 8.93 26.02
N ARG A 43 5.78 10.07 25.66
CA ARG A 43 4.60 10.08 24.77
C ARG A 43 4.91 9.46 23.40
N LEU A 44 6.06 9.78 22.81
CA LEU A 44 6.47 9.18 21.53
C LEU A 44 6.73 7.68 21.67
N ALA A 45 7.46 7.27 22.72
CA ALA A 45 7.75 5.86 22.98
C ALA A 45 6.46 5.06 23.18
N GLU A 46 5.50 5.61 23.91
CA GLU A 46 4.20 4.95 24.12
C GLU A 46 3.37 4.90 22.85
N ALA A 47 3.37 5.96 22.01
CA ALA A 47 2.68 5.95 20.73
C ALA A 47 3.20 4.83 19.81
N ILE A 48 4.52 4.58 19.79
CA ILE A 48 5.13 3.49 19.01
C ILE A 48 4.67 2.13 19.56
N ARG A 49 4.70 1.93 20.88
CA ARG A 49 4.25 0.68 21.53
C ARG A 49 2.78 0.40 21.26
N GLU A 50 1.92 1.42 21.43
CA GLU A 50 0.48 1.32 21.22
C GLU A 50 0.15 1.00 19.76
N ALA A 51 0.78 1.66 18.80
CA ALA A 51 0.62 1.36 17.39
C ALA A 51 0.99 -0.10 17.08
N LYS A 52 2.13 -0.57 17.59
CA LYS A 52 2.57 -1.95 17.38
C LYS A 52 1.67 -2.98 18.05
N ARG A 53 1.07 -2.65 19.19
CA ARG A 53 0.21 -3.55 19.98
C ARG A 53 -1.21 -3.62 19.43
N LYS A 54 -1.76 -2.47 19.01
CA LYS A 54 -3.19 -2.35 18.67
C LYS A 54 -3.48 -2.47 17.19
N ILE A 55 -2.50 -2.24 16.31
CA ILE A 55 -2.70 -2.32 14.87
C ILE A 55 -2.41 -3.73 14.37
N PHE A 56 -3.38 -4.29 13.65
CA PHE A 56 -3.29 -5.60 13.01
C PHE A 56 -3.92 -5.56 11.61
N THR A 57 -3.90 -6.69 10.89
CA THR A 57 -4.52 -6.80 9.57
C THR A 57 -5.98 -7.24 9.69
N CYS A 58 -6.89 -6.54 9.01
CA CYS A 58 -8.31 -6.89 8.91
C CYS A 58 -8.48 -8.33 8.44
N GLY A 59 -9.30 -9.09 9.16
CA GLY A 59 -9.66 -10.47 8.83
C GLY A 59 -10.29 -10.60 7.43
N ARG A 60 -10.95 -9.58 6.90
CA ARG A 60 -11.65 -9.61 5.62
C ARG A 60 -10.80 -9.14 4.43
N CYS A 61 -10.09 -8.01 4.54
CA CYS A 61 -9.46 -7.34 3.40
C CYS A 61 -7.95 -7.16 3.49
N ASN A 62 -7.31 -7.57 4.58
CA ASN A 62 -5.89 -7.36 4.91
C ASN A 62 -5.48 -5.88 5.09
N ASN A 63 -6.39 -4.91 5.13
CA ASN A 63 -6.03 -3.54 5.51
C ASN A 63 -5.53 -3.49 6.96
N ILE A 64 -4.67 -2.53 7.28
CA ILE A 64 -4.28 -2.27 8.67
C ILE A 64 -5.44 -1.63 9.44
N THR A 65 -5.65 -2.08 10.68
CA THR A 65 -6.79 -1.66 11.49
C THR A 65 -6.56 -1.93 12.97
N HIS A 66 -7.39 -1.34 13.82
CA HIS A 66 -7.47 -1.63 15.26
C HIS A 66 -8.82 -2.27 15.66
N VAL A 67 -9.69 -2.51 14.69
CA VAL A 67 -10.98 -3.21 14.87
C VAL A 67 -11.18 -4.21 13.72
N ASP A 68 -11.82 -5.35 13.96
CA ASP A 68 -12.09 -6.35 12.92
C ASP A 68 -13.59 -6.67 12.83
N PRO A 69 -14.20 -6.51 11.66
CA PRO A 69 -13.66 -6.00 10.40
C PRO A 69 -13.27 -4.51 10.47
N CYS A 70 -12.33 -4.07 9.59
CA CYS A 70 -11.93 -2.66 9.54
C CYS A 70 -13.10 -1.75 9.15
N LEU A 71 -12.98 -0.44 9.41
CA LEU A 71 -14.03 0.54 9.14
C LEU A 71 -14.54 0.50 7.70
N ILE A 72 -13.66 0.29 6.71
CA ILE A 72 -14.06 0.17 5.31
C ILE A 72 -14.90 -1.09 5.06
N CYS A 73 -14.54 -2.21 5.69
CA CYS A 73 -15.28 -3.46 5.55
C CYS A 73 -16.60 -3.47 6.35
N ALA A 74 -16.70 -2.66 7.39
CA ALA A 74 -17.89 -2.53 8.23
C ALA A 74 -18.89 -1.49 7.70
N ASP A 75 -18.47 -0.61 6.78
CA ASP A 75 -19.32 0.45 6.25
C ASP A 75 -20.37 -0.13 5.28
N GLU A 76 -21.62 -0.10 5.69
CA GLU A 76 -22.78 -0.62 4.94
C GLU A 76 -23.14 0.23 3.73
N ASN A 77 -22.67 1.49 3.65
CA ASN A 77 -22.93 2.36 2.51
C ASN A 77 -22.02 2.05 1.31
N ARG A 78 -21.05 1.17 1.46
CA ARG A 78 -20.15 0.78 0.37
C ARG A 78 -20.74 -0.34 -0.47
N SER A 79 -20.63 -0.19 -1.79
CA SER A 79 -21.05 -1.20 -2.75
C SER A 79 -20.24 -2.50 -2.61
N ASP A 80 -20.94 -3.63 -2.61
CA ASP A 80 -20.36 -4.96 -2.71
C ASP A 80 -20.18 -5.42 -4.18
N GLU A 81 -20.51 -4.57 -5.17
CA GLU A 81 -20.37 -4.91 -6.59
C GLU A 81 -18.96 -4.74 -7.11
N SER A 82 -18.15 -3.86 -6.53
CA SER A 82 -16.79 -3.62 -6.98
C SER A 82 -15.74 -3.89 -5.91
N LEU A 83 -14.65 -4.56 -6.31
CA LEU A 83 -13.50 -4.89 -5.47
C LEU A 83 -12.23 -4.28 -6.05
N CYS A 84 -11.61 -3.34 -5.34
CA CYS A 84 -10.33 -2.76 -5.70
C CYS A 84 -9.19 -3.52 -4.99
N ILE A 85 -8.30 -4.11 -5.78
CA ILE A 85 -7.14 -4.86 -5.29
C ILE A 85 -5.92 -3.94 -5.33
N VAL A 86 -5.30 -3.73 -4.17
CA VAL A 86 -4.11 -2.88 -3.99
C VAL A 86 -2.94 -3.70 -3.44
N GLU A 87 -1.72 -3.23 -3.64
CA GLU A 87 -0.51 -3.89 -3.11
C GLU A 87 -0.37 -3.70 -1.59
N GLU A 88 -0.52 -2.46 -1.12
CA GLU A 88 -0.22 -2.10 0.26
C GLU A 88 -1.37 -1.32 0.90
N PRO A 89 -1.52 -1.38 2.24
CA PRO A 89 -2.60 -0.67 2.94
C PRO A 89 -2.64 0.84 2.68
N PHE A 90 -1.49 1.49 2.53
CA PHE A 90 -1.43 2.93 2.29
C PHE A 90 -1.98 3.34 0.91
N ASN A 91 -2.03 2.42 -0.07
CA ASN A 91 -2.65 2.67 -1.37
C ASN A 91 -4.15 2.97 -1.22
N ILE A 92 -4.83 2.30 -0.27
CA ILE A 92 -6.24 2.59 0.05
C ILE A 92 -6.41 4.06 0.40
N SER A 93 -5.58 4.60 1.29
CA SER A 93 -5.65 6.01 1.68
C SER A 93 -5.51 6.97 0.50
N SER A 94 -4.71 6.61 -0.51
CA SER A 94 -4.53 7.41 -1.71
C SER A 94 -5.79 7.42 -2.59
N ILE A 95 -6.48 6.28 -2.71
CA ILE A 95 -7.73 6.16 -3.48
C ILE A 95 -8.88 6.84 -2.71
N GLU A 96 -9.00 6.60 -1.41
CA GLU A 96 -10.07 7.19 -0.57
C GLU A 96 -10.06 8.72 -0.58
N ARG A 97 -8.87 9.35 -0.62
CA ARG A 97 -8.77 10.82 -0.71
C ARG A 97 -9.37 11.41 -1.99
N THR A 98 -9.58 10.61 -3.02
CA THR A 98 -10.24 11.09 -4.25
C THR A 98 -11.74 11.25 -4.10
N GLY A 99 -12.36 10.52 -3.16
CA GLY A 99 -13.80 10.51 -2.92
C GLY A 99 -14.64 9.89 -4.04
N VAL A 100 -14.03 9.26 -5.05
CA VAL A 100 -14.77 8.71 -6.21
C VAL A 100 -15.02 7.20 -6.14
N TYR A 101 -14.34 6.49 -5.24
CA TYR A 101 -14.48 5.04 -5.13
C TYR A 101 -15.26 4.66 -3.86
N HIS A 102 -16.37 3.96 -4.03
CA HIS A 102 -17.25 3.55 -2.95
C HIS A 102 -17.42 2.02 -2.85
N GLY A 103 -16.54 1.26 -3.48
CA GLY A 103 -16.52 -0.20 -3.40
C GLY A 103 -15.68 -0.74 -2.24
N ARG A 104 -15.40 -2.04 -2.29
CA ARG A 104 -14.61 -2.78 -1.31
C ARG A 104 -13.14 -2.85 -1.74
N TYR A 105 -12.24 -3.05 -0.77
CA TYR A 105 -10.81 -3.21 -1.04
C TYR A 105 -10.31 -4.59 -0.64
N HIS A 106 -9.24 -5.03 -1.29
CA HIS A 106 -8.40 -6.15 -0.86
C HIS A 106 -6.93 -5.78 -0.99
N VAL A 107 -6.16 -6.02 0.07
CA VAL A 107 -4.73 -5.73 0.12
C VAL A 107 -3.94 -7.02 -0.04
N LEU A 108 -3.00 -7.03 -0.99
CA LEU A 108 -2.15 -8.18 -1.29
C LEU A 108 -0.99 -8.32 -0.30
N LEU A 109 -0.64 -7.23 0.40
CA LEU A 109 0.53 -7.11 1.28
C LEU A 109 1.86 -7.23 0.51
N GLY A 110 1.89 -6.80 -0.74
CA GLY A 110 3.04 -6.76 -1.61
C GLY A 110 2.72 -6.99 -3.08
N ALA A 111 3.76 -7.19 -3.87
CA ALA A 111 3.73 -7.56 -5.27
C ALA A 111 4.59 -8.79 -5.52
N LEU A 112 4.36 -9.51 -6.63
CA LEU A 112 5.24 -10.56 -7.10
C LEU A 112 6.64 -10.01 -7.35
N SER A 113 7.64 -10.60 -6.72
CA SER A 113 9.04 -10.21 -6.89
C SER A 113 9.94 -11.44 -6.75
N PRO A 114 10.14 -12.20 -7.83
CA PRO A 114 10.97 -13.41 -7.79
C PRO A 114 12.40 -13.14 -7.29
N LEU A 115 12.94 -11.97 -7.62
CA LEU A 115 14.27 -11.54 -7.15
C LEU A 115 14.34 -11.36 -5.63
N LYS A 116 13.21 -11.07 -4.98
CA LYS A 116 13.09 -10.93 -3.52
C LYS A 116 12.47 -12.19 -2.87
N GLY A 117 12.35 -13.30 -3.62
CA GLY A 117 11.75 -14.54 -3.14
C GLY A 117 10.24 -14.46 -2.89
N ARG A 118 9.55 -13.42 -3.40
CA ARG A 118 8.10 -13.26 -3.23
C ARG A 118 7.36 -13.90 -4.40
N GLY A 119 6.83 -15.10 -4.16
CA GLY A 119 5.98 -15.84 -5.08
C GLY A 119 4.48 -15.58 -4.84
N PRO A 120 3.62 -16.31 -5.57
CA PRO A 120 2.16 -16.20 -5.43
C PRO A 120 1.64 -16.53 -4.03
N ASP A 121 2.30 -17.42 -3.32
CA ASP A 121 1.88 -17.90 -2.00
C ASP A 121 1.97 -16.79 -0.94
N GLU A 122 2.98 -15.91 -1.05
CA GLU A 122 3.17 -14.77 -0.15
C GLU A 122 2.10 -13.69 -0.32
N LEU A 123 1.44 -13.62 -1.47
CA LEU A 123 0.36 -12.66 -1.75
C LEU A 123 -1.00 -13.06 -1.15
N ARG A 124 -1.03 -14.16 -0.38
CA ARG A 124 -2.26 -14.66 0.28
C ARG A 124 -3.47 -14.75 -0.65
N LEU A 125 -3.25 -15.15 -1.91
CA LEU A 125 -4.27 -15.18 -2.94
C LEU A 125 -5.45 -16.10 -2.60
N GLY A 126 -5.23 -17.17 -1.84
CA GLY A 126 -6.33 -18.03 -1.38
C GLY A 126 -7.42 -17.28 -0.61
N LYS A 127 -7.05 -16.24 0.14
CA LYS A 127 -8.03 -15.40 0.84
C LYS A 127 -8.79 -14.47 -0.12
N LEU A 128 -8.12 -13.96 -1.16
CA LEU A 128 -8.74 -13.17 -2.21
C LEU A 128 -9.75 -14.02 -2.99
N VAL A 129 -9.34 -15.21 -3.43
CA VAL A 129 -10.17 -16.15 -4.17
C VAL A 129 -11.43 -16.50 -3.36
N LYS A 130 -11.26 -16.95 -2.12
CA LYS A 130 -12.39 -17.24 -1.23
C LYS A 130 -13.34 -16.07 -1.09
N ARG A 131 -12.82 -14.85 -0.95
CA ARG A 131 -13.64 -13.64 -0.83
C ARG A 131 -14.43 -13.33 -2.10
N ILE A 132 -13.86 -13.63 -3.28
CA ILE A 132 -14.54 -13.47 -4.56
C ILE A 132 -15.63 -14.52 -4.72
N GLU A 133 -15.38 -15.76 -4.34
CA GLU A 133 -16.38 -16.86 -4.35
C GLU A 133 -17.57 -16.59 -3.45
N GLU A 134 -17.33 -16.00 -2.28
CA GLU A 134 -18.37 -15.68 -1.28
C GLU A 134 -19.07 -14.32 -1.56
N GLY A 135 -18.53 -13.50 -2.46
CA GLY A 135 -19.01 -12.15 -2.75
C GLY A 135 -19.92 -12.06 -3.97
N SER A 136 -20.51 -10.89 -4.18
CA SER A 136 -21.36 -10.58 -5.34
C SER A 136 -20.71 -9.59 -6.30
N PHE A 137 -19.36 -9.66 -6.44
CA PHE A 137 -18.60 -8.72 -7.24
C PHE A 137 -18.89 -8.87 -8.74
N THR A 138 -19.20 -7.78 -9.40
CA THR A 138 -19.38 -7.68 -10.85
C THR A 138 -18.15 -7.06 -11.52
N GLU A 139 -17.32 -6.34 -10.74
CA GLU A 139 -16.07 -5.74 -11.20
C GLU A 139 -14.94 -5.94 -10.20
N ILE A 140 -13.77 -6.27 -10.72
CA ILE A 140 -12.50 -6.28 -10.00
C ILE A 140 -11.58 -5.23 -10.62
N ILE A 141 -11.17 -4.24 -9.82
CA ILE A 141 -10.25 -3.20 -10.24
C ILE A 141 -8.85 -3.58 -9.72
N ILE A 142 -7.92 -3.86 -10.63
CA ILE A 142 -6.52 -4.11 -10.27
C ILE A 142 -5.80 -2.77 -10.16
N ALA A 143 -5.48 -2.38 -8.94
CA ALA A 143 -4.81 -1.12 -8.61
C ALA A 143 -3.38 -1.37 -8.08
N THR A 144 -2.64 -2.25 -8.74
CA THR A 144 -1.21 -2.44 -8.51
C THR A 144 -0.41 -1.28 -9.08
N ASN A 145 0.77 -1.01 -8.51
CA ASN A 145 1.64 0.06 -9.00
C ASN A 145 2.10 -0.21 -10.45
N PRO A 146 2.34 0.83 -11.26
CA PRO A 146 2.82 0.68 -12.65
C PRO A 146 4.34 0.39 -12.71
N THR A 147 4.81 -0.52 -11.85
CA THR A 147 6.17 -1.06 -11.79
C THR A 147 6.24 -2.42 -12.48
N VAL A 148 7.44 -2.93 -12.76
CA VAL A 148 7.61 -4.27 -13.34
C VAL A 148 6.95 -5.35 -12.47
N GLU A 149 7.13 -5.26 -11.16
CA GLU A 149 6.53 -6.18 -10.19
C GLU A 149 5.00 -6.03 -10.15
N GLY A 150 4.49 -4.80 -10.17
CA GLY A 150 3.05 -4.54 -10.18
C GLY A 150 2.37 -4.99 -11.47
N GLU A 151 3.04 -4.83 -12.64
CA GLU A 151 2.57 -5.37 -13.92
C GLU A 151 2.52 -6.91 -13.90
N ALA A 152 3.59 -7.56 -13.43
CA ALA A 152 3.63 -9.01 -13.30
C ALA A 152 2.53 -9.52 -12.36
N THR A 153 2.29 -8.80 -11.27
CA THR A 153 1.21 -9.10 -10.30
C THR A 153 -0.16 -8.96 -10.95
N ALA A 154 -0.40 -7.88 -11.71
CA ALA A 154 -1.65 -7.65 -12.42
C ALA A 154 -1.94 -8.78 -13.41
N LEU A 155 -0.96 -9.15 -14.25
CA LEU A 155 -1.10 -10.25 -15.21
C LEU A 155 -1.37 -11.59 -14.53
N TYR A 156 -0.72 -11.85 -13.40
CA TYR A 156 -0.98 -13.04 -12.62
C TYR A 156 -2.42 -13.07 -12.07
N LEU A 157 -2.89 -11.95 -11.49
CA LEU A 157 -4.25 -11.83 -10.99
C LEU A 157 -5.30 -12.02 -12.09
N VAL A 158 -5.10 -11.42 -13.27
CA VAL A 158 -6.01 -11.62 -14.41
C VAL A 158 -6.14 -13.11 -14.76
N ARG A 159 -5.02 -13.85 -14.78
CA ARG A 159 -5.04 -15.29 -15.07
C ARG A 159 -5.73 -16.08 -13.97
N ALA A 160 -5.40 -15.80 -12.71
CA ALA A 160 -5.95 -16.49 -11.55
C ALA A 160 -7.47 -16.23 -11.37
N LEU A 161 -7.96 -15.07 -11.79
CA LEU A 161 -9.35 -14.66 -11.60
C LEU A 161 -10.24 -14.83 -12.84
N LYS A 162 -9.67 -15.29 -13.96
CA LYS A 162 -10.39 -15.46 -15.24
C LYS A 162 -11.62 -16.36 -15.14
N GLU A 163 -11.51 -17.43 -14.34
CA GLU A 163 -12.56 -18.45 -14.21
C GLU A 163 -13.85 -17.95 -13.54
N PHE A 164 -13.77 -16.82 -12.82
CA PHE A 164 -14.93 -16.24 -12.13
C PHE A 164 -15.88 -15.47 -13.07
N GLY A 165 -15.48 -15.20 -14.32
CA GLY A 165 -16.33 -14.47 -15.28
C GLY A 165 -16.63 -13.01 -14.89
N ILE A 166 -15.94 -12.44 -13.91
CA ILE A 166 -16.12 -11.09 -13.41
C ILE A 166 -15.33 -10.12 -14.32
N ARG A 167 -15.86 -8.94 -14.56
CA ARG A 167 -15.17 -7.89 -15.32
C ARG A 167 -13.90 -7.45 -14.56
N ILE A 168 -12.74 -7.58 -15.18
CA ILE A 168 -11.47 -7.15 -14.61
C ILE A 168 -11.04 -5.87 -15.33
N THR A 169 -10.82 -4.82 -14.56
CA THR A 169 -10.35 -3.52 -15.01
C THR A 169 -9.05 -3.13 -14.31
N ARG A 170 -8.44 -2.07 -14.78
CA ARG A 170 -7.20 -1.53 -14.22
C ARG A 170 -7.26 -0.02 -14.15
N LEU A 171 -6.54 0.57 -13.19
CA LEU A 171 -6.36 2.03 -13.17
C LEU A 171 -5.68 2.49 -14.47
N ALA A 172 -6.16 3.59 -15.03
CA ALA A 172 -5.57 4.19 -16.21
C ALA A 172 -4.09 4.56 -15.96
N VAL A 173 -3.26 4.30 -16.95
CA VAL A 173 -1.83 4.64 -16.93
C VAL A 173 -1.55 5.58 -18.09
N GLY A 174 -0.84 6.67 -17.82
CA GLY A 174 -0.53 7.66 -18.86
C GLY A 174 0.05 8.95 -18.29
N LEU A 175 -0.09 10.04 -19.04
CA LEU A 175 0.39 11.36 -18.64
C LEU A 175 -0.37 11.86 -17.40
N PRO A 176 0.34 12.33 -16.37
CA PRO A 176 -0.31 12.95 -15.20
C PRO A 176 -1.01 14.26 -15.59
N VAL A 177 -2.14 14.55 -14.97
CA VAL A 177 -2.85 15.81 -15.18
C VAL A 177 -1.96 16.98 -14.74
N GLY A 178 -1.87 17.99 -15.62
CA GLY A 178 -1.03 19.18 -15.41
C GLY A 178 0.46 18.99 -15.76
N SER A 179 0.86 17.82 -16.29
CA SER A 179 2.20 17.64 -16.83
C SER A 179 2.27 18.08 -18.29
N ASP A 180 3.46 18.52 -18.72
CA ASP A 180 3.78 18.79 -20.10
C ASP A 180 4.28 17.51 -20.77
N ILE A 181 3.83 17.26 -22.02
CA ILE A 181 4.17 16.07 -22.78
C ILE A 181 5.68 15.99 -23.07
N ASP A 182 6.35 17.15 -23.19
CA ASP A 182 7.78 17.24 -23.51
C ASP A 182 8.67 16.72 -22.37
N PHE A 183 8.15 16.68 -21.12
CA PHE A 183 8.89 16.17 -19.96
C PHE A 183 8.59 14.70 -19.63
N ALA A 184 7.67 14.07 -20.38
CA ALA A 184 7.33 12.67 -20.14
C ALA A 184 8.35 11.74 -20.81
N ASP A 185 8.71 10.65 -20.13
CA ASP A 185 9.55 9.61 -20.69
C ASP A 185 8.81 8.82 -21.80
N GLN A 186 9.59 8.12 -22.64
CA GLN A 186 9.05 7.38 -23.79
C GLN A 186 8.06 6.28 -23.41
N VAL A 187 8.25 5.64 -22.24
CA VAL A 187 7.36 4.57 -21.75
C VAL A 187 6.02 5.14 -21.33
N THR A 188 6.04 6.27 -20.63
CA THR A 188 4.83 7.02 -20.23
C THR A 188 4.04 7.48 -21.43
N ILE A 189 4.69 8.07 -22.43
CA ILE A 189 4.03 8.51 -23.69
C ILE A 189 3.43 7.31 -24.44
N LYS A 190 4.19 6.21 -24.57
CA LYS A 190 3.71 4.97 -25.19
C LYS A 190 2.44 4.48 -24.52
N LYS A 191 2.44 4.37 -23.17
CA LYS A 191 1.27 3.91 -22.41
C LYS A 191 0.08 4.86 -22.54
N ALA A 192 0.31 6.16 -22.58
CA ALA A 192 -0.73 7.16 -22.81
C ALA A 192 -1.38 6.99 -24.20
N LEU A 193 -0.59 6.73 -25.24
CA LEU A 193 -1.10 6.46 -26.59
C LEU A 193 -1.86 5.14 -26.70
N GLU A 194 -1.37 4.09 -26.04
CA GLU A 194 -2.04 2.78 -25.99
C GLU A 194 -3.38 2.85 -25.22
N GLY A 195 -3.42 3.60 -24.12
CA GLY A 195 -4.60 3.78 -23.28
C GLY A 195 -5.49 4.97 -23.66
N ARG A 196 -5.28 5.62 -24.81
CA ARG A 196 -6.06 6.77 -25.23
C ARG A 196 -7.56 6.49 -25.31
N THR A 197 -8.35 7.44 -24.83
CA THR A 197 -9.81 7.36 -24.85
C THR A 197 -10.40 8.30 -25.90
N GLU A 198 -11.58 7.94 -26.42
CA GLU A 198 -12.35 8.80 -27.31
C GLU A 198 -12.91 9.99 -26.53
N LEU A 199 -12.73 11.19 -27.07
CA LEU A 199 -13.40 12.38 -26.54
C LEU A 199 -14.87 12.34 -26.97
N LYS A 200 -15.77 12.43 -25.98
CA LYS A 200 -17.21 12.58 -26.20
C LYS A 200 -17.62 13.98 -25.79
N ASP A 201 -18.44 14.62 -26.61
CA ASP A 201 -19.04 15.92 -26.34
C ASP A 201 -20.00 15.86 -25.11
#